data_f2010f7f263083209e5897c54f8eff92
#
_entry.id   f2010f7f263083209e5897c54f8eff92
#
_cell.length_a   1.000
_cell.length_b   1.000
_cell.length_c   1.000
_cell.angle_alpha   90.00
_cell.angle_beta   90.00
_cell.angle_gamma   90.00
#
_symmetry.space_group_name_H-M   'P 1'
#
loop_
_entity.id
_entity.type
_entity.pdbx_description
1 polymer ?
#
loop_
_entity_poly.entity_id
_entity_poly.type
_entity_poly.pdbx_seq_one_letter_code
_entity_poly.pdbx_strand_id
1 'polypeptide(L)'
;MELFIGTAQFGFKYGFNKIKIKKLEIKNIEKILKRNSLKNFDTAMNYGESEKIIGNLKIKKKVITKIKLPKKKPKDLKKWFEKKLNKSLKKLKVKSLHGLLIHDTTDILGKNKEFLNILLDCQKKNLFPNLVYLFMK
;
A
#
# COMPACT_ATOMS: atom_id res chain seq x y z
N MET A 1 4.16 12.65 16.42
CA MET A 1 3.14 11.72 15.87
C MET A 1 3.11 11.88 14.36
N GLU A 2 3.20 10.80 13.56
CA GLU A 2 3.06 10.87 12.10
C GLU A 2 1.62 10.50 11.71
N LEU A 3 0.94 11.39 10.99
CA LEU A 3 -0.41 11.15 10.45
C LEU A 3 -0.30 10.54 9.06
N PHE A 4 -1.03 9.44 8.80
CA PHE A 4 -1.17 8.82 7.49
C PHE A 4 -2.60 8.98 6.97
N ILE A 5 -2.72 9.41 5.72
CA ILE A 5 -3.99 9.64 5.05
C ILE A 5 -4.47 8.34 4.43
N GLY A 6 -5.64 7.84 4.86
CA GLY A 6 -6.30 6.69 4.26
C GLY A 6 -6.81 7.01 2.85
N THR A 7 -6.54 6.12 1.89
CA THR A 7 -6.78 6.40 0.46
C THR A 7 -7.70 5.40 -0.24
N ALA A 8 -8.48 4.62 0.51
CA ALA A 8 -9.43 3.66 -0.06
C ALA A 8 -10.39 4.31 -1.06
N GLN A 9 -10.87 5.54 -0.76
CA GLN A 9 -11.79 6.29 -1.62
C GLN A 9 -11.13 6.80 -2.93
N PHE A 10 -9.81 6.82 -3.04
CA PHE A 10 -9.13 7.17 -4.29
C PHE A 10 -9.34 6.11 -5.36
N GLY A 11 -9.46 4.84 -4.95
CA GLY A 11 -9.57 3.70 -5.87
C GLY A 11 -11.00 3.29 -6.21
N PHE A 12 -11.92 3.39 -5.26
CA PHE A 12 -13.31 2.98 -5.42
C PHE A 12 -14.24 3.66 -4.42
N LYS A 13 -15.54 3.45 -4.60
CA LYS A 13 -16.54 3.91 -3.64
C LYS A 13 -16.39 3.12 -2.33
N TYR A 14 -15.95 3.78 -1.28
CA TYR A 14 -15.69 3.18 0.02
C TYR A 14 -16.31 4.00 1.15
N GLY A 15 -16.61 3.32 2.26
CA GLY A 15 -17.18 3.95 3.43
C GLY A 15 -18.69 4.24 3.33
N PHE A 16 -19.22 4.95 4.30
CA PHE A 16 -20.65 5.20 4.47
C PHE A 16 -21.27 5.92 3.27
N ASN A 17 -20.59 6.90 2.71
CA ASN A 17 -21.09 7.72 1.59
C ASN A 17 -20.80 7.14 0.21
N LYS A 18 -20.07 6.03 0.10
CA LYS A 18 -19.69 5.37 -1.18
C LYS A 18 -19.23 6.33 -2.29
N ILE A 19 -18.58 7.43 -1.91
CA ILE A 19 -18.09 8.46 -2.83
C ILE A 19 -16.74 8.01 -3.40
N LYS A 20 -16.58 8.11 -4.72
CA LYS A 20 -15.29 7.97 -5.41
C LYS A 20 -14.78 9.35 -5.81
N ILE A 21 -13.52 9.63 -5.49
CA ILE A 21 -12.89 10.89 -5.87
C ILE A 21 -12.79 10.99 -7.40
N LYS A 22 -13.30 12.07 -7.97
CA LYS A 22 -13.24 12.37 -9.41
C LYS A 22 -11.87 12.94 -9.79
N LYS A 23 -11.48 12.81 -11.06
CA LYS A 23 -10.18 13.27 -11.57
C LYS A 23 -9.90 14.77 -11.35
N LEU A 24 -10.94 15.61 -11.40
CA LEU A 24 -10.83 17.06 -11.12
C LEU A 24 -10.49 17.34 -9.64
N GLU A 25 -10.97 16.51 -8.74
CA GLU A 25 -10.77 16.67 -7.29
C GLU A 25 -9.32 16.36 -6.88
N ILE A 26 -8.59 15.56 -7.68
CA ILE A 26 -7.19 15.20 -7.41
C ILE A 26 -6.28 16.43 -7.39
N LYS A 27 -6.49 17.42 -8.29
CA LYS A 27 -5.72 18.67 -8.29
C LYS A 27 -5.97 19.50 -7.03
N ASN A 28 -7.21 19.55 -6.57
CA ASN A 28 -7.58 20.25 -5.35
C ASN A 28 -6.99 19.53 -4.11
N ILE A 29 -7.05 18.20 -4.08
CA ILE A 29 -6.41 17.40 -3.05
C ILE A 29 -4.91 17.68 -2.99
N GLU A 30 -4.22 17.72 -4.14
CA GLU A 30 -2.79 18.02 -4.18
C GLU A 30 -2.47 19.41 -3.59
N LYS A 31 -3.29 20.43 -3.87
CA LYS A 31 -3.15 21.76 -3.26
C LYS A 31 -3.31 21.72 -1.75
N ILE A 32 -4.34 21.02 -1.26
CA ILE A 32 -4.59 20.87 0.18
C ILE A 32 -3.43 20.14 0.86
N LEU A 33 -2.95 19.05 0.27
CA LEU A 33 -1.83 18.27 0.79
C LEU A 33 -0.55 19.10 0.90
N LYS A 34 -0.23 19.90 -0.12
CA LYS A 34 0.93 20.79 -0.13
C LYS A 34 0.81 21.89 0.93
N ARG A 35 -0.36 22.56 1.00
CA ARG A 35 -0.62 23.62 1.97
C ARG A 35 -0.46 23.16 3.43
N ASN A 36 -0.84 21.92 3.71
CA ASN A 36 -0.80 21.36 5.07
C ASN A 36 0.42 20.46 5.30
N SER A 37 1.41 20.44 4.39
CA SER A 37 2.61 19.59 4.48
C SER A 37 2.31 18.09 4.66
N LEU A 38 1.15 17.63 4.19
CA LEU A 38 0.70 16.25 4.29
C LEU A 38 1.32 15.41 3.19
N LYS A 39 2.09 14.40 3.56
CA LYS A 39 2.88 13.59 2.62
C LYS A 39 2.85 12.09 2.89
N ASN A 40 2.17 11.66 3.95
CA ASN A 40 2.14 10.26 4.35
C ASN A 40 0.80 9.63 3.94
N PHE A 41 0.84 8.49 3.25
CA PHE A 41 -0.33 7.81 2.70
C PHE A 41 -0.41 6.37 3.18
N ASP A 42 -1.60 5.96 3.60
CA ASP A 42 -1.98 4.58 3.85
C ASP A 42 -2.88 4.10 2.71
N THR A 43 -2.42 3.09 1.98
CA THR A 43 -3.11 2.52 0.82
C THR A 43 -3.06 0.99 0.85
N ALA A 44 -3.55 0.34 -0.21
CA ALA A 44 -3.41 -1.09 -0.42
C ALA A 44 -3.34 -1.43 -1.92
N MET A 45 -2.63 -2.52 -2.24
CA MET A 45 -2.48 -3.00 -3.62
C MET A 45 -3.80 -3.36 -4.29
N ASN A 46 -4.83 -3.64 -3.48
CA ASN A 46 -6.19 -3.96 -3.93
C ASN A 46 -7.17 -2.78 -3.85
N TYR A 47 -6.70 -1.54 -3.57
CA TYR A 47 -7.55 -0.34 -3.59
C TYR A 47 -7.68 0.26 -5.00
N GLY A 48 -7.93 -0.58 -6.01
CA GLY A 48 -8.18 -0.16 -7.40
C GLY A 48 -7.07 0.75 -7.94
N GLU A 49 -7.41 2.00 -8.30
CA GLU A 49 -6.49 2.99 -8.85
C GLU A 49 -5.76 3.84 -7.79
N SER A 50 -6.00 3.59 -6.49
CA SER A 50 -5.47 4.43 -5.40
C SER A 50 -3.95 4.61 -5.49
N GLU A 51 -3.17 3.52 -5.65
CA GLU A 51 -1.71 3.60 -5.78
C GLU A 51 -1.26 4.45 -6.98
N LYS A 52 -1.97 4.37 -8.11
CA LYS A 52 -1.67 5.16 -9.30
C LYS A 52 -2.00 6.64 -9.11
N ILE A 53 -3.08 6.94 -8.41
CA ILE A 53 -3.46 8.31 -8.07
C ILE A 53 -2.40 8.92 -7.16
N ILE A 54 -2.01 8.23 -6.07
CA ILE A 54 -0.94 8.66 -5.17
C ILE A 54 0.37 8.86 -5.95
N GLY A 55 0.71 7.92 -6.85
CA GLY A 55 1.91 8.01 -7.68
C GLY A 55 1.96 9.25 -8.57
N ASN A 56 0.81 9.75 -9.01
CA ASN A 56 0.70 10.92 -9.86
C ASN A 56 0.69 12.27 -9.10
N LEU A 57 0.56 12.25 -7.77
CA LEU A 57 0.71 13.46 -6.96
C LEU A 57 2.15 13.98 -7.04
N LYS A 58 2.32 15.25 -7.39
CA LYS A 58 3.63 15.92 -7.51
C LYS A 58 4.13 16.40 -6.14
N ILE A 59 4.26 15.47 -5.20
CA ILE A 59 4.75 15.71 -3.84
C ILE A 59 5.72 14.60 -3.44
N LYS A 60 6.68 14.91 -2.55
CA LYS A 60 7.47 13.88 -1.86
C LYS A 60 6.52 13.12 -0.94
N LYS A 61 6.58 11.79 -0.96
CA LYS A 61 5.60 10.96 -0.25
C LYS A 61 6.24 9.83 0.52
N LYS A 62 5.71 9.56 1.72
CA LYS A 62 5.91 8.32 2.46
C LYS A 62 4.67 7.46 2.28
N VAL A 63 4.82 6.21 1.87
CA VAL A 63 3.68 5.35 1.57
C VAL A 63 3.78 4.04 2.35
N ILE A 64 2.72 3.73 3.07
CA ILE A 64 2.44 2.40 3.59
C ILE A 64 1.41 1.77 2.66
N THR A 65 1.67 0.56 2.17
CA THR A 65 0.68 -0.20 1.39
C THR A 65 0.41 -1.55 2.02
N LYS A 66 -0.66 -2.21 1.59
CA LYS A 66 -1.08 -3.51 2.11
C LYS A 66 -1.10 -4.53 0.99
N ILE A 67 -0.59 -5.73 1.27
CA ILE A 67 -0.66 -6.88 0.38
C ILE A 67 -1.63 -7.92 0.94
N LYS A 68 -2.46 -8.50 0.08
CA LYS A 68 -3.29 -9.66 0.40
C LYS A 68 -2.71 -10.89 -0.29
N LEU A 69 -2.58 -11.99 0.47
CA LEU A 69 -2.13 -13.25 -0.11
C LEU A 69 -3.18 -13.83 -1.06
N PRO A 70 -2.76 -14.57 -2.08
CA PRO A 70 -3.68 -15.23 -2.99
C PRO A 70 -4.38 -16.40 -2.28
N LYS A 71 -5.66 -16.61 -2.57
CA LYS A 71 -6.44 -17.74 -2.01
C LYS A 71 -5.82 -19.11 -2.33
N LYS A 72 -5.23 -19.25 -3.53
CA LYS A 72 -4.47 -20.45 -3.93
C LYS A 72 -2.98 -20.10 -3.91
N LYS A 73 -2.17 -20.95 -3.24
CA LYS A 73 -0.71 -20.77 -3.17
C LYS A 73 -0.13 -20.85 -4.60
N PRO A 74 0.61 -19.83 -5.05
CA PRO A 74 1.29 -19.88 -6.35
C PRO A 74 2.42 -20.91 -6.31
N LYS A 75 2.81 -21.45 -7.47
CA LYS A 75 3.95 -22.38 -7.58
C LYS A 75 5.24 -21.78 -7.03
N ASP A 76 5.46 -20.49 -7.25
CA ASP A 76 6.60 -19.73 -6.74
C ASP A 76 6.06 -18.49 -6.00
N LEU A 77 6.00 -18.59 -4.69
CA LEU A 77 5.48 -17.54 -3.81
C LEU A 77 6.40 -16.29 -3.80
N LYS A 78 7.71 -16.50 -3.85
CA LYS A 78 8.70 -15.42 -3.88
C LYS A 78 8.57 -14.59 -5.15
N LYS A 79 8.57 -15.22 -6.31
CA LYS A 79 8.40 -14.55 -7.62
C LYS A 79 7.06 -13.82 -7.72
N TRP A 80 5.98 -14.44 -7.20
CA TRP A 80 4.67 -13.80 -7.12
C TRP A 80 4.73 -12.52 -6.28
N PHE A 81 5.33 -12.59 -5.08
CA PHE A 81 5.46 -11.46 -4.18
C PHE A 81 6.29 -10.33 -4.80
N GLU A 82 7.47 -10.64 -5.34
CA GLU A 82 8.33 -9.67 -6.01
C GLU A 82 7.61 -8.97 -7.17
N LYS A 83 6.85 -9.71 -7.97
CA LYS A 83 6.02 -9.16 -9.06
C LYS A 83 4.97 -8.18 -8.52
N LYS A 84 4.29 -8.52 -7.42
CA LYS A 84 3.29 -7.66 -6.78
C LYS A 84 3.92 -6.39 -6.20
N LEU A 85 5.02 -6.53 -5.48
CA LEU A 85 5.75 -5.42 -4.89
C LEU A 85 6.27 -4.45 -5.97
N ASN A 86 6.93 -4.97 -7.00
CA ASN A 86 7.44 -4.17 -8.11
C ASN A 86 6.32 -3.43 -8.86
N LYS A 87 5.15 -4.07 -9.05
CA LYS A 87 3.99 -3.43 -9.64
C LYS A 87 3.47 -2.28 -8.77
N SER A 88 3.44 -2.45 -7.45
CA SER A 88 3.05 -1.42 -6.50
C SER A 88 4.02 -0.24 -6.51
N LEU A 89 5.33 -0.48 -6.42
CA LEU A 89 6.37 0.55 -6.48
C LEU A 89 6.28 1.38 -7.77
N LYS A 90 6.06 0.71 -8.92
CA LYS A 90 5.86 1.39 -10.23
C LYS A 90 4.61 2.28 -10.23
N LYS A 91 3.47 1.79 -9.71
CA LYS A 91 2.23 2.58 -9.62
C LYS A 91 2.40 3.79 -8.71
N LEU A 92 3.03 3.61 -7.56
CA LEU A 92 3.29 4.65 -6.57
C LEU A 92 4.40 5.62 -7.00
N LYS A 93 5.21 5.27 -8.00
CA LYS A 93 6.38 6.03 -8.47
C LYS A 93 7.37 6.32 -7.33
N VAL A 94 7.65 5.30 -6.52
CA VAL A 94 8.63 5.35 -5.43
C VAL A 94 9.64 4.22 -5.56
N LYS A 95 10.86 4.44 -5.03
CA LYS A 95 11.92 3.42 -5.02
C LYS A 95 11.75 2.39 -3.90
N SER A 96 11.18 2.82 -2.78
CA SER A 96 10.88 1.98 -1.61
C SER A 96 9.58 2.43 -0.95
N LEU A 97 8.97 1.54 -0.19
CA LEU A 97 7.81 1.85 0.66
C LEU A 97 8.29 2.32 2.04
N HIS A 98 7.52 3.14 2.73
CA HIS A 98 7.76 3.42 4.14
C HIS A 98 7.41 2.23 5.03
N GLY A 99 6.38 1.47 4.65
CA GLY A 99 5.99 0.24 5.32
C GLY A 99 5.15 -0.65 4.41
N LEU A 100 5.16 -1.95 4.71
CA LEU A 100 4.32 -2.94 4.09
C LEU A 100 3.50 -3.66 5.17
N LEU A 101 2.18 -3.67 4.98
CA LEU A 101 1.23 -4.34 5.85
C LEU A 101 0.69 -5.59 5.16
N ILE A 102 0.27 -6.55 5.96
CA ILE A 102 -0.52 -7.67 5.47
C ILE A 102 -1.99 -7.33 5.67
N HIS A 103 -2.75 -7.45 4.60
CA HIS A 103 -4.15 -6.98 4.58
C HIS A 103 -5.07 -7.82 5.44
N ASP A 104 -4.76 -9.11 5.61
CA ASP A 104 -5.55 -10.06 6.38
C ASP A 104 -4.61 -10.90 7.23
N THR A 105 -4.75 -10.85 8.54
CA THR A 105 -3.87 -11.54 9.48
C THR A 105 -4.07 -13.05 9.47
N THR A 106 -5.25 -13.52 9.05
CA THR A 106 -5.50 -14.95 8.84
C THR A 106 -4.59 -15.54 7.77
N ASP A 107 -4.08 -14.68 6.87
CA ASP A 107 -3.09 -15.06 5.86
C ASP A 107 -1.74 -15.51 6.47
N ILE A 108 -1.45 -15.14 7.74
CA ILE A 108 -0.16 -15.46 8.41
C ILE A 108 -0.31 -16.48 9.51
N LEU A 109 -1.44 -16.48 10.22
CA LEU A 109 -1.65 -17.34 11.39
C LEU A 109 -1.60 -18.82 10.99
N GLY A 110 -0.50 -19.47 11.34
CA GLY A 110 -0.36 -20.90 11.41
C GLY A 110 0.24 -21.63 10.20
N LYS A 111 0.38 -21.04 8.99
CA LYS A 111 0.76 -21.84 7.80
C LYS A 111 1.75 -21.22 6.81
N ASN A 112 2.19 -19.96 6.99
CA ASN A 112 3.00 -19.27 5.98
C ASN A 112 4.38 -18.80 6.46
N LYS A 113 5.15 -19.67 7.13
CA LYS A 113 6.57 -19.40 7.48
C LYS A 113 7.38 -18.97 6.25
N GLU A 114 7.12 -19.60 5.09
CA GLU A 114 7.77 -19.23 3.82
C GLU A 114 7.51 -17.77 3.45
N PHE A 115 6.27 -17.30 3.57
CA PHE A 115 5.93 -15.91 3.25
C PHE A 115 6.59 -14.92 4.22
N LEU A 116 6.65 -15.26 5.51
CA LEU A 116 7.36 -14.45 6.50
C LEU A 116 8.85 -14.32 6.17
N ASN A 117 9.50 -15.41 5.78
CA ASN A 117 10.91 -15.38 5.37
C ASN A 117 11.11 -14.49 4.14
N ILE A 118 10.23 -14.56 3.14
CA ILE A 118 10.27 -13.69 1.97
C ILE A 118 10.16 -12.22 2.37
N LEU A 119 9.24 -11.89 3.30
CA LEU A 119 9.08 -10.52 3.79
C LEU A 119 10.34 -10.02 4.50
N LEU A 120 10.91 -10.84 5.40
CA LEU A 120 12.13 -10.51 6.13
C LEU A 120 13.32 -10.29 5.18
N ASP A 121 13.45 -11.11 4.16
CA ASP A 121 14.50 -10.94 3.14
C ASP A 121 14.36 -9.64 2.35
N CYS A 122 13.12 -9.28 2.01
CA CYS A 122 12.86 -8.01 1.32
C CYS A 122 13.06 -6.79 2.23
N GLN A 123 12.79 -6.92 3.53
CA GLN A 123 13.08 -5.90 4.52
C GLN A 123 14.59 -5.67 4.64
N LYS A 124 15.41 -6.74 4.73
CA LYS A 124 16.87 -6.66 4.73
C LYS A 124 17.42 -5.94 3.49
N LYS A 125 16.73 -6.02 2.35
CA LYS A 125 17.06 -5.29 1.10
C LYS A 125 16.57 -3.84 1.08
N ASN A 126 16.07 -3.31 2.21
CA ASN A 126 15.53 -1.94 2.35
C ASN A 126 14.41 -1.57 1.36
N LEU A 127 13.65 -2.55 0.88
CA LEU A 127 12.48 -2.29 0.03
C LEU A 127 11.31 -1.71 0.85
N PHE A 128 11.26 -2.02 2.15
CA PHE A 128 10.38 -1.42 3.15
C PHE A 128 11.02 -1.57 4.55
N PRO A 129 11.46 -0.47 5.20
CA PRO A 129 12.11 -0.54 6.51
C PRO A 129 11.18 -0.98 7.63
N ASN A 130 9.88 -0.71 7.49
CA ASN A 130 8.89 -1.05 8.51
C ASN A 130 7.97 -2.15 7.98
N LEU A 131 8.10 -3.34 8.56
CA LEU A 131 7.13 -4.42 8.41
C LEU A 131 6.17 -4.35 9.59
N VAL A 132 4.91 -4.04 9.33
CA VAL A 132 3.89 -3.95 10.37
C VAL A 132 2.85 -5.03 10.13
N TYR A 133 2.64 -5.87 11.14
CA TYR A 133 1.52 -6.80 11.18
C TYR A 133 0.30 -6.04 11.70
N LEU A 134 -0.71 -5.85 10.87
CA LEU A 134 -1.98 -5.29 11.33
C LEU A 134 -2.83 -6.43 11.88
N PHE A 135 -2.91 -6.53 13.20
CA PHE A 135 -3.95 -7.30 13.85
C PHE A 135 -5.25 -6.49 13.77
N MET A 136 -6.05 -6.70 12.74
CA MET A 136 -7.45 -6.26 12.77
C MET A 136 -8.25 -7.41 13.39
N LYS A 137 -8.77 -7.17 14.59
CA LYS A 137 -9.83 -8.01 15.18
C LYS A 137 -11.12 -7.83 14.42
#